data_cda2f04246eb521a7036e5eb70dd6ac8
#
_entry.id   cda2f04246eb521a7036e5eb70dd6ac8
#
_cell.length_a   1.000
_cell.length_b   1.000
_cell.length_c   1.000
_cell.angle_alpha   90.00
_cell.angle_beta   90.00
_cell.angle_gamma   90.00
#
_symmetry.space_group_name_H-M   'P 1'
#
loop_
_entity.id
_entity.type
_entity.pdbx_description
1 polymer ?
#
loop_
_entity_poly.entity_id
_entity_poly.type
_entity_poly.pdbx_seq_one_letter_code
_entity_poly.pdbx_strand_id
1 'polypeptide(L)'
;MAIREILEVPDPRLKVVSEPVAADEFNDELKTLVEDMFETMYDAPGIGLAAIQVGVPKRVLVIDLQPEDPDAEPVECDHDHGHDGHKHTHQPTKKEPRTFINPVIVDPAEELSTYQEGCLSVPEIYADVDRPATCTVRYQDLDGNHHEEQMEGLVATCIQHEMDHLEGILFIDHLSRLKRQMALKKLKKIRQAA
;
A
#
# COMPACT_ATOMS: atom_id res chain seq x y z
N MET A 1 19.16 4.48 -4.56
CA MET A 1 17.79 4.75 -4.07
C MET A 1 17.25 5.94 -4.84
N ALA A 2 16.12 5.78 -5.50
CA ALA A 2 15.49 6.82 -6.31
C ALA A 2 13.97 6.78 -6.07
N ILE A 3 13.36 7.98 -5.97
CA ILE A 3 11.89 8.10 -5.97
C ILE A 3 11.39 7.83 -7.39
N ARG A 4 10.45 6.89 -7.52
CA ARG A 4 9.81 6.50 -8.78
C ARG A 4 8.48 7.22 -8.95
N GLU A 5 8.09 7.45 -10.20
CA GLU A 5 6.76 7.97 -10.52
C GLU A 5 5.69 6.93 -10.15
N ILE A 6 4.70 7.34 -9.34
CA ILE A 6 3.54 6.50 -9.04
C ILE A 6 2.51 6.66 -10.16
N LEU A 7 2.12 5.53 -10.73
CA LEU A 7 1.05 5.48 -11.73
C LEU A 7 -0.29 5.73 -11.08
N GLU A 8 -1.10 6.58 -11.69
CA GLU A 8 -2.44 6.90 -11.19
C GLU A 8 -3.52 6.54 -12.21
N VAL A 9 -4.69 6.16 -11.72
CA VAL A 9 -5.90 5.97 -12.56
C VAL A 9 -6.13 7.21 -13.42
N PRO A 10 -6.36 7.08 -14.77
CA PRO A 10 -6.74 5.85 -15.48
C PRO A 10 -5.59 5.15 -16.22
N ASP A 11 -4.36 5.17 -15.73
CA ASP A 11 -3.24 4.53 -16.43
C ASP A 11 -3.53 3.02 -16.65
N PRO A 12 -3.51 2.51 -17.91
CA PRO A 12 -3.86 1.13 -18.21
C PRO A 12 -2.87 0.11 -17.63
N ARG A 13 -1.62 0.52 -17.31
CA ARG A 13 -0.62 -0.36 -16.70
C ARG A 13 -1.06 -0.87 -15.33
N LEU A 14 -1.87 -0.11 -14.58
CA LEU A 14 -2.46 -0.53 -13.31
C LEU A 14 -3.43 -1.72 -13.44
N LYS A 15 -3.79 -2.12 -14.65
CA LYS A 15 -4.69 -3.26 -14.92
C LYS A 15 -3.94 -4.49 -15.44
N VAL A 16 -2.63 -4.43 -15.48
CA VAL A 16 -1.79 -5.56 -15.89
C VAL A 16 -1.62 -6.52 -14.71
N VAL A 17 -1.80 -7.81 -14.95
CA VAL A 17 -1.50 -8.85 -13.96
C VAL A 17 0.03 -9.00 -13.87
N SER A 18 0.54 -8.93 -12.65
CA SER A 18 1.97 -9.01 -12.39
C SER A 18 2.50 -10.44 -12.49
N GLU A 19 3.66 -10.59 -13.11
CA GLU A 19 4.35 -11.87 -13.26
C GLU A 19 5.16 -12.25 -12.01
N PRO A 20 5.28 -13.54 -11.69
CA PRO A 20 6.19 -13.97 -10.63
C PRO A 20 7.64 -13.53 -10.87
N VAL A 21 8.36 -13.26 -9.79
CA VAL A 21 9.82 -13.11 -9.81
C VAL A 21 10.43 -14.51 -9.94
N ALA A 22 11.19 -14.75 -10.99
CA ALA A 22 11.87 -16.02 -11.22
C ALA A 22 13.12 -16.18 -10.32
N ALA A 23 13.60 -17.41 -10.13
CA ALA A 23 14.70 -17.69 -9.21
C ALA A 23 16.01 -16.95 -9.56
N ASP A 24 16.26 -16.69 -10.84
CA ASP A 24 17.43 -15.95 -11.33
C ASP A 24 17.26 -14.42 -11.25
N GLU A 25 16.06 -13.94 -10.91
CA GLU A 25 15.77 -12.52 -10.70
C GLU A 25 15.99 -12.06 -9.25
N PHE A 26 16.31 -12.97 -8.31
CA PHE A 26 16.70 -12.61 -6.93
C PHE A 26 18.15 -12.09 -6.93
N ASN A 27 18.32 -10.86 -7.34
CA ASN A 27 19.61 -10.23 -7.60
C ASN A 27 19.63 -8.78 -7.09
N ASP A 28 20.69 -8.04 -7.37
CA ASP A 28 20.84 -6.65 -6.92
C ASP A 28 19.85 -5.69 -7.61
N GLU A 29 19.32 -6.02 -8.78
CA GLU A 29 18.29 -5.21 -9.45
C GLU A 29 16.96 -5.29 -8.68
N LEU A 30 16.59 -6.49 -8.20
CA LEU A 30 15.42 -6.68 -7.35
C LEU A 30 15.56 -5.93 -6.01
N LYS A 31 16.75 -5.98 -5.39
CA LYS A 31 17.04 -5.25 -4.15
C LYS A 31 16.91 -3.74 -4.37
N THR A 32 17.48 -3.23 -5.47
CA THR A 32 17.37 -1.81 -5.83
C THR A 32 15.92 -1.40 -6.08
N LEU A 33 15.13 -2.25 -6.75
CA LEU A 33 13.69 -2.00 -6.94
C LEU A 33 12.96 -1.85 -5.61
N VAL A 34 13.20 -2.78 -4.68
CA VAL A 34 12.56 -2.76 -3.35
C VAL A 34 12.96 -1.53 -2.53
N GLU A 35 14.24 -1.15 -2.57
CA GLU A 35 14.74 0.07 -1.93
C GLU A 35 14.05 1.32 -2.52
N ASP A 36 13.98 1.44 -3.84
CA ASP A 36 13.30 2.54 -4.52
C ASP A 36 11.79 2.56 -4.19
N MET A 37 11.15 1.37 -4.06
CA MET A 37 9.74 1.28 -3.66
C MET A 37 9.51 1.81 -2.25
N PHE A 38 10.35 1.48 -1.29
CA PHE A 38 10.25 2.03 0.07
C PHE A 38 10.45 3.55 0.08
N GLU A 39 11.47 4.08 -0.60
CA GLU A 39 11.70 5.52 -0.71
C GLU A 39 10.47 6.23 -1.31
N THR A 40 9.94 5.67 -2.41
CA THR A 40 8.75 6.21 -3.08
C THR A 40 7.52 6.17 -2.17
N MET A 41 7.31 5.07 -1.45
CA MET A 41 6.20 4.91 -0.52
C MET A 41 6.26 5.92 0.63
N TYR A 42 7.45 6.13 1.21
CA TYR A 42 7.63 7.10 2.29
C TYR A 42 7.49 8.56 1.82
N ASP A 43 7.97 8.88 0.62
CA ASP A 43 7.82 10.22 0.03
C ASP A 43 6.34 10.57 -0.23
N ALA A 44 5.54 9.58 -0.60
CA ALA A 44 4.11 9.72 -0.88
C ALA A 44 3.19 9.46 0.34
N PRO A 45 3.66 9.62 1.59
CA PRO A 45 3.20 9.11 2.89
C PRO A 45 2.24 7.91 2.82
N GLY A 46 2.71 6.83 2.17
CA GLY A 46 2.00 5.56 2.06
C GLY A 46 2.42 4.55 3.14
N ILE A 47 1.62 3.50 3.31
CA ILE A 47 1.90 2.35 4.20
C ILE A 47 2.08 1.04 3.43
N GLY A 48 1.82 1.05 2.12
CA GLY A 48 2.00 -0.06 1.20
C GLY A 48 2.23 0.44 -0.22
N LEU A 49 2.92 -0.37 -1.02
CA LEU A 49 3.15 -0.11 -2.44
C LEU A 49 3.45 -1.40 -3.19
N ALA A 50 2.74 -1.66 -4.28
CA ALA A 50 3.01 -2.75 -5.19
C ALA A 50 3.87 -2.29 -6.39
N ALA A 51 4.75 -3.16 -6.89
CA ALA A 51 5.68 -2.83 -7.97
C ALA A 51 4.99 -2.35 -9.25
N ILE A 52 3.78 -2.85 -9.54
CA ILE A 52 2.99 -2.38 -10.69
C ILE A 52 2.63 -0.90 -10.60
N GLN A 53 2.48 -0.34 -9.40
CA GLN A 53 2.19 1.09 -9.20
C GLN A 53 3.37 1.99 -9.60
N VAL A 54 4.57 1.45 -9.64
CA VAL A 54 5.76 2.12 -10.19
C VAL A 54 6.14 1.60 -11.58
N GLY A 55 5.20 0.95 -12.27
CA GLY A 55 5.35 0.52 -13.66
C GLY A 55 6.12 -0.79 -13.85
N VAL A 56 6.39 -1.55 -12.80
CA VAL A 56 7.09 -2.84 -12.84
C VAL A 56 6.09 -3.98 -12.63
N PRO A 57 5.72 -4.77 -13.67
CA PRO A 57 4.69 -5.80 -13.57
C PRO A 57 5.25 -7.11 -12.97
N LYS A 58 5.83 -7.03 -11.76
CA LYS A 58 6.36 -8.16 -10.99
C LYS A 58 5.60 -8.31 -9.67
N ARG A 59 5.48 -9.56 -9.20
CA ARG A 59 4.82 -9.87 -7.93
C ARG A 59 5.72 -9.50 -6.76
N VAL A 60 5.87 -8.20 -6.53
CA VAL A 60 6.63 -7.60 -5.42
C VAL A 60 5.76 -6.52 -4.79
N LEU A 61 5.70 -6.51 -3.48
CA LEU A 61 5.07 -5.43 -2.71
C LEU A 61 5.86 -5.15 -1.44
N VAL A 62 5.74 -3.94 -0.95
CA VAL A 62 6.34 -3.47 0.30
C VAL A 62 5.25 -2.92 1.21
N ILE A 63 5.42 -3.13 2.52
CA ILE A 63 4.50 -2.62 3.55
C ILE A 63 5.34 -2.10 4.72
N ASP A 64 4.97 -0.95 5.23
CA ASP A 64 5.44 -0.43 6.52
C ASP A 64 4.30 0.38 7.14
N LEU A 65 3.67 -0.15 8.17
CA LEU A 65 2.56 0.54 8.86
C LEU A 65 3.03 1.72 9.70
N GLN A 66 4.35 1.85 9.91
CA GLN A 66 4.97 2.92 10.68
C GLN A 66 4.27 3.12 12.04
N PRO A 67 4.20 2.06 12.87
CA PRO A 67 3.52 2.17 14.16
C PRO A 67 4.14 3.26 15.04
N GLU A 68 3.36 3.80 15.97
CA GLU A 68 3.89 4.72 16.96
C GLU A 68 5.03 4.05 17.74
N ASP A 69 6.12 4.80 17.95
CA ASP A 69 7.26 4.32 18.72
C ASP A 69 6.98 4.58 20.23
N PRO A 70 6.70 3.52 21.02
CA PRO A 70 6.38 3.70 22.43
C PRO A 70 7.56 4.17 23.28
N ASP A 71 8.79 4.03 22.78
CA ASP A 71 10.02 4.40 23.47
C ASP A 71 10.50 5.82 23.10
N ALA A 72 9.91 6.44 22.08
CA ALA A 72 10.26 7.79 21.67
C ALA A 72 9.54 8.85 22.52
N GLU A 73 10.22 9.97 22.79
CA GLU A 73 9.57 11.10 23.44
C GLU A 73 8.56 11.79 22.49
N PRO A 74 7.34 12.11 22.96
CA PRO A 74 6.36 12.82 22.15
C PRO A 74 6.88 14.13 21.63
N VAL A 75 6.66 14.45 20.35
CA VAL A 75 7.08 15.68 19.72
C VAL A 75 5.93 16.69 19.69
N GLU A 76 6.18 17.89 20.20
CA GLU A 76 5.23 19.00 20.08
C GLU A 76 5.32 19.58 18.66
N CYS A 77 4.21 19.62 17.93
CA CYS A 77 4.08 20.30 16.65
C CYS A 77 3.30 21.59 16.81
N ASP A 78 3.95 22.72 16.49
CA ASP A 78 3.31 24.02 16.33
C ASP A 78 2.82 24.14 14.87
N HIS A 79 1.58 23.77 14.62
CA HIS A 79 0.92 24.09 13.35
C HIS A 79 0.14 25.40 13.53
N ASP A 80 0.74 26.49 13.09
CA ASP A 80 0.08 27.79 13.01
C ASP A 80 -0.96 27.80 11.88
N HIS A 81 -2.12 27.22 12.14
CA HIS A 81 -3.32 27.44 11.34
C HIS A 81 -4.26 28.31 12.15
N GLY A 82 -4.24 29.61 11.80
CA GLY A 82 -4.93 30.71 12.48
C GLY A 82 -6.23 30.37 13.19
N HIS A 83 -6.34 30.87 14.42
CA HIS A 83 -7.40 30.79 15.44
C HIS A 83 -7.43 29.50 16.28
N ASP A 84 -7.00 29.69 17.52
CA ASP A 84 -6.89 28.74 18.64
C ASP A 84 -5.68 27.81 18.56
N GLY A 85 -4.52 28.29 19.02
CA GLY A 85 -3.28 27.52 19.13
C GLY A 85 -3.40 26.33 20.09
N HIS A 86 -3.89 25.21 19.58
CA HIS A 86 -3.81 23.95 20.27
C HIS A 86 -2.48 23.29 19.90
N LYS A 87 -1.59 23.17 20.89
CA LYS A 87 -0.40 22.33 20.77
C LYS A 87 -0.87 20.88 20.73
N HIS A 88 -0.58 20.20 19.64
CA HIS A 88 -0.79 18.76 19.54
C HIS A 88 0.56 18.06 19.72
N THR A 89 0.62 17.13 20.66
CA THR A 89 1.73 16.20 20.77
C THR A 89 1.40 14.96 19.98
N HIS A 90 2.33 14.48 19.15
CA HIS A 90 2.21 13.18 18.50
C HIS A 90 3.41 12.31 18.85
N GLN A 91 3.18 11.02 18.91
CA GLN A 91 4.22 10.03 19.10
C GLN A 91 4.96 9.85 17.77
N PRO A 92 6.31 9.89 17.75
CA PRO A 92 7.06 9.52 16.57
C PRO A 92 6.74 8.10 16.11
N THR A 93 6.87 7.85 14.82
CA THR A 93 6.64 6.51 14.28
C THR A 93 7.95 5.76 14.10
N LYS A 94 7.90 4.44 14.28
CA LYS A 94 9.01 3.52 14.03
C LYS A 94 8.86 2.88 12.66
N LYS A 95 9.95 2.81 11.88
CA LYS A 95 9.95 2.07 10.63
C LYS A 95 10.11 0.57 10.88
N GLU A 96 9.19 -0.22 10.31
CA GLU A 96 9.20 -1.68 10.33
C GLU A 96 8.96 -2.21 8.90
N PRO A 97 9.92 -1.97 7.97
CA PRO A 97 9.75 -2.28 6.56
C PRO A 97 9.65 -3.79 6.32
N ARG A 98 8.66 -4.21 5.55
CA ARG A 98 8.41 -5.60 5.18
C ARG A 98 8.31 -5.74 3.67
N THR A 99 9.00 -6.74 3.11
CA THR A 99 9.00 -7.04 1.68
C THR A 99 8.34 -8.39 1.43
N PHE A 100 7.47 -8.45 0.44
CA PHE A 100 6.77 -9.66 0.06
C PHE A 100 6.98 -9.91 -1.44
N ILE A 101 7.67 -10.99 -1.77
CA ILE A 101 7.93 -11.41 -3.15
C ILE A 101 7.13 -12.69 -3.42
N ASN A 102 6.46 -12.74 -4.56
CA ASN A 102 5.58 -13.83 -4.96
C ASN A 102 4.51 -14.17 -3.89
N PRO A 103 3.86 -13.18 -3.26
CA PRO A 103 2.90 -13.45 -2.19
C PRO A 103 1.68 -14.20 -2.71
N VAL A 104 1.16 -15.11 -1.84
CA VAL A 104 -0.08 -15.87 -2.07
C VAL A 104 -0.86 -15.93 -0.76
N ILE A 105 -2.14 -15.57 -0.78
CA ILE A 105 -3.06 -15.81 0.32
C ILE A 105 -3.53 -17.26 0.26
N VAL A 106 -3.35 -18.01 1.34
CA VAL A 106 -3.67 -19.45 1.41
C VAL A 106 -4.81 -19.80 2.34
N ASP A 107 -5.14 -18.93 3.30
CA ASP A 107 -6.19 -19.15 4.29
C ASP A 107 -6.83 -17.80 4.69
N PRO A 108 -7.74 -17.26 3.86
CA PRO A 108 -8.51 -16.07 4.21
C PRO A 108 -9.65 -16.45 5.16
N ALA A 109 -9.87 -15.65 6.21
CA ALA A 109 -10.99 -15.84 7.13
C ALA A 109 -12.34 -15.61 6.42
N GLU A 110 -13.39 -16.29 6.89
CA GLU A 110 -14.76 -16.00 6.48
C GLU A 110 -15.30 -14.71 7.11
N GLU A 111 -14.81 -14.37 8.31
CA GLU A 111 -15.13 -13.12 8.98
C GLU A 111 -14.54 -11.94 8.20
N LEU A 112 -15.35 -10.91 7.99
CA LEU A 112 -14.94 -9.69 7.31
C LEU A 112 -14.69 -8.56 8.30
N SER A 113 -13.71 -7.73 8.00
CA SER A 113 -13.50 -6.42 8.63
C SER A 113 -13.62 -5.32 7.59
N THR A 114 -14.18 -4.18 8.01
CA THR A 114 -14.35 -3.00 7.16
C THR A 114 -13.28 -1.97 7.52
N TYR A 115 -12.49 -1.54 6.53
CA TYR A 115 -11.57 -0.42 6.68
C TYR A 115 -11.83 0.66 5.62
N GLN A 116 -11.61 1.91 6.00
CA GLN A 116 -11.60 3.00 5.05
C GLN A 116 -10.25 2.99 4.32
N GLU A 117 -10.27 2.50 3.08
CA GLU A 117 -9.08 2.41 2.24
C GLU A 117 -8.88 3.66 1.40
N GLY A 118 -7.61 4.02 1.19
CA GLY A 118 -7.11 4.94 0.19
C GLY A 118 -6.01 4.26 -0.62
N CYS A 119 -5.55 4.87 -1.70
CA CYS A 119 -4.51 4.31 -2.55
C CYS A 119 -3.70 5.42 -3.21
N LEU A 120 -2.37 5.29 -3.23
CA LEU A 120 -1.48 6.25 -3.91
C LEU A 120 -1.78 6.37 -5.41
N SER A 121 -2.28 5.29 -6.03
CA SER A 121 -2.73 5.30 -7.43
C SER A 121 -4.13 5.87 -7.66
N VAL A 122 -4.87 6.20 -6.59
CA VAL A 122 -6.22 6.80 -6.63
C VAL A 122 -6.29 7.96 -5.63
N PRO A 123 -5.54 9.04 -5.86
CA PRO A 123 -5.37 10.12 -4.89
C PRO A 123 -6.70 10.77 -4.48
N GLU A 124 -6.79 11.24 -3.23
CA GLU A 124 -7.93 11.98 -2.67
C GLU A 124 -9.27 11.19 -2.63
N ILE A 125 -9.23 9.90 -2.89
CA ILE A 125 -10.40 9.02 -2.81
C ILE A 125 -10.22 8.04 -1.67
N TYR A 126 -11.22 7.98 -0.81
CA TYR A 126 -11.30 7.03 0.30
C TYR A 126 -12.67 6.37 0.30
N ALA A 127 -12.73 5.08 0.63
CA ALA A 127 -13.98 4.35 0.73
C ALA A 127 -13.85 3.15 1.65
N ASP A 128 -14.94 2.77 2.29
CA ASP A 128 -15.03 1.56 3.08
C ASP A 128 -15.01 0.33 2.17
N VAL A 129 -14.10 -0.59 2.47
CA VAL A 129 -13.94 -1.88 1.78
C VAL A 129 -13.99 -3.00 2.81
N ASP A 130 -14.77 -4.04 2.49
CA ASP A 130 -14.85 -5.24 3.31
C ASP A 130 -13.81 -6.25 2.81
N ARG A 131 -12.97 -6.74 3.74
CA ARG A 131 -11.97 -7.78 3.46
C ARG A 131 -11.99 -8.85 4.54
N PRO A 132 -11.52 -10.08 4.27
CA PRO A 132 -11.21 -11.05 5.31
C PRO A 132 -10.44 -10.41 6.46
N ALA A 133 -10.94 -10.58 7.70
CA ALA A 133 -10.37 -9.94 8.89
C ALA A 133 -8.94 -10.43 9.18
N THR A 134 -8.67 -11.70 8.82
CA THR A 134 -7.34 -12.31 8.91
C THR A 134 -7.06 -13.12 7.65
N CYS A 135 -5.79 -13.32 7.34
CA CYS A 135 -5.35 -14.22 6.27
C CYS A 135 -3.96 -14.79 6.56
N THR A 136 -3.66 -15.98 6.05
CA THR A 136 -2.30 -16.51 6.03
C THR A 136 -1.67 -16.22 4.68
N VAL A 137 -0.45 -15.67 4.68
CA VAL A 137 0.28 -15.30 3.47
C VAL A 137 1.57 -16.11 3.38
N ARG A 138 1.76 -16.78 2.24
CA ARG A 138 3.05 -17.36 1.84
C ARG A 138 3.77 -16.40 0.92
N TYR A 139 5.05 -16.18 1.15
CA TYR A 139 5.86 -15.27 0.34
C TYR A 139 7.34 -15.65 0.39
N GLN A 140 8.14 -14.98 -0.41
CA GLN A 140 9.60 -15.04 -0.36
C GLN A 140 10.16 -13.70 0.12
N ASP A 141 11.28 -13.75 0.86
CA ASP A 141 12.08 -12.57 1.16
C ASP A 141 13.06 -12.23 0.03
N LEU A 142 13.87 -11.19 0.20
CA LEU A 142 14.87 -10.76 -0.78
C LEU A 142 16.00 -11.77 -1.04
N ASP A 143 16.17 -12.74 -0.15
CA ASP A 143 17.15 -13.83 -0.30
C ASP A 143 16.51 -15.09 -0.91
N GLY A 144 15.21 -15.04 -1.25
CA GLY A 144 14.45 -16.14 -1.82
C GLY A 144 13.95 -17.16 -0.80
N ASN A 145 14.12 -16.92 0.50
CA ASN A 145 13.62 -17.83 1.54
C ASN A 145 12.10 -17.76 1.62
N HIS A 146 11.46 -18.92 1.84
CA HIS A 146 10.02 -19.01 1.95
C HIS A 146 9.55 -18.76 3.39
N HIS A 147 8.50 -17.96 3.50
CA HIS A 147 7.84 -17.62 4.76
C HIS A 147 6.35 -17.92 4.66
N GLU A 148 5.73 -18.21 5.81
CA GLU A 148 4.29 -18.33 5.97
C GLU A 148 3.91 -17.62 7.27
N GLU A 149 3.04 -16.63 7.20
CA GLU A 149 2.65 -15.82 8.33
C GLU A 149 1.15 -15.54 8.34
N GLN A 150 0.56 -15.57 9.53
CA GLN A 150 -0.81 -15.09 9.74
C GLN A 150 -0.81 -13.58 9.92
N MET A 151 -1.67 -12.91 9.17
CA MET A 151 -1.88 -11.47 9.19
C MET A 151 -3.24 -11.15 9.81
N GLU A 152 -3.30 -10.10 10.62
CA GLU A 152 -4.54 -9.61 11.24
C GLU A 152 -4.58 -8.08 11.28
N GLY A 153 -5.75 -7.49 11.52
CA GLY A 153 -5.93 -6.05 11.64
C GLY A 153 -5.52 -5.28 10.38
N LEU A 154 -4.87 -4.12 10.56
CA LEU A 154 -4.51 -3.25 9.44
C LEU A 154 -3.49 -3.90 8.49
N VAL A 155 -2.57 -4.74 9.00
CA VAL A 155 -1.61 -5.43 8.13
C VAL A 155 -2.31 -6.43 7.21
N ALA A 156 -3.37 -7.13 7.68
CA ALA A 156 -4.15 -8.02 6.83
C ALA A 156 -4.92 -7.25 5.74
N THR A 157 -5.45 -6.07 6.07
CA THR A 157 -6.09 -5.20 5.09
C THR A 157 -5.08 -4.70 4.05
N CYS A 158 -3.92 -4.21 4.51
CA CYS A 158 -2.89 -3.65 3.65
C CYS A 158 -2.33 -4.71 2.68
N ILE A 159 -1.96 -5.90 3.16
CA ILE A 159 -1.42 -6.96 2.29
C ILE A 159 -2.42 -7.38 1.21
N GLN A 160 -3.72 -7.48 1.54
CA GLN A 160 -4.77 -7.81 0.59
C GLN A 160 -4.97 -6.68 -0.44
N HIS A 161 -4.87 -5.42 -0.03
CA HIS A 161 -4.92 -4.27 -0.92
C HIS A 161 -3.77 -4.29 -1.93
N GLU A 162 -2.53 -4.50 -1.44
CA GLU A 162 -1.36 -4.55 -2.33
C GLU A 162 -1.37 -5.78 -3.24
N MET A 163 -1.91 -6.91 -2.79
CA MET A 163 -2.07 -8.09 -3.63
C MET A 163 -3.11 -7.90 -4.74
N ASP A 164 -4.17 -7.14 -4.50
CA ASP A 164 -5.11 -6.74 -5.55
C ASP A 164 -4.40 -6.03 -6.71
N HIS A 165 -3.45 -5.12 -6.40
CA HIS A 165 -2.65 -4.47 -7.43
C HIS A 165 -1.89 -5.46 -8.31
N LEU A 166 -1.39 -6.56 -7.74
CA LEU A 166 -0.70 -7.60 -8.50
C LEU A 166 -1.63 -8.35 -9.48
N GLU A 167 -2.94 -8.33 -9.23
CA GLU A 167 -3.99 -8.89 -10.10
C GLU A 167 -4.67 -7.83 -10.99
N GLY A 168 -4.16 -6.59 -11.01
CA GLY A 168 -4.74 -5.48 -11.75
C GLY A 168 -6.07 -4.98 -11.19
N ILE A 169 -6.33 -5.22 -9.91
CA ILE A 169 -7.51 -4.79 -9.18
C ILE A 169 -7.17 -3.56 -8.34
N LEU A 170 -8.10 -2.62 -8.23
CA LEU A 170 -7.97 -1.46 -7.36
C LEU A 170 -9.06 -1.50 -6.29
N PHE A 171 -8.83 -0.90 -5.11
CA PHE A 171 -9.84 -0.89 -4.04
C PHE A 171 -11.20 -0.35 -4.50
N ILE A 172 -11.24 0.60 -5.45
CA ILE A 172 -12.47 1.12 -6.03
C ILE A 172 -13.25 0.07 -6.86
N ASP A 173 -12.62 -1.04 -7.26
CA ASP A 173 -13.29 -2.13 -7.98
C ASP A 173 -14.15 -2.99 -7.04
N HIS A 174 -13.89 -2.97 -5.72
CA HIS A 174 -14.74 -3.58 -4.69
C HIS A 174 -16.00 -2.78 -4.39
N LEU A 175 -16.06 -1.51 -4.82
CA LEU A 175 -17.21 -0.66 -4.58
C LEU A 175 -18.39 -0.99 -5.51
N SER A 176 -19.61 -0.68 -5.06
CA SER A 176 -20.76 -0.73 -5.95
C SER A 176 -20.53 0.13 -7.19
N ARG A 177 -21.16 -0.24 -8.33
CA ARG A 177 -21.04 0.48 -9.60
C ARG A 177 -21.26 1.99 -9.43
N LEU A 178 -22.24 2.39 -8.63
CA LEU A 178 -22.55 3.81 -8.38
C LEU A 178 -21.43 4.50 -7.62
N LYS A 179 -20.96 3.92 -6.50
CA LYS A 179 -19.86 4.47 -5.70
C LYS A 179 -18.58 4.59 -6.54
N ARG A 180 -18.24 3.56 -7.31
CA ARG A 180 -17.08 3.59 -8.22
C ARG A 180 -17.17 4.71 -9.25
N GLN A 181 -18.34 4.89 -9.89
CA GLN A 181 -18.52 5.98 -10.86
C GLN A 181 -18.39 7.37 -10.20
N MET A 182 -18.90 7.53 -8.99
CA MET A 182 -18.74 8.77 -8.22
C MET A 182 -17.27 9.05 -7.88
N ALA A 183 -16.51 8.04 -7.45
CA ALA A 183 -15.08 8.13 -7.16
C ALA A 183 -14.30 8.59 -8.41
N LEU A 184 -14.49 7.92 -9.55
CA LEU A 184 -13.83 8.27 -10.81
C LEU A 184 -14.20 9.69 -11.31
N LYS A 185 -15.46 10.09 -11.11
CA LYS A 185 -15.91 11.47 -11.46
C LYS A 185 -15.27 12.52 -10.55
N LYS A 186 -15.12 12.23 -9.24
CA LYS A 186 -14.42 13.11 -8.29
C LYS A 186 -12.96 13.25 -8.69
N LEU A 187 -12.26 12.15 -8.95
CA LEU A 187 -10.87 12.15 -9.37
C LEU A 187 -10.64 12.98 -10.64
N LYS A 188 -11.52 12.81 -11.65
CA LYS A 188 -11.46 13.62 -12.88
C LYS A 188 -11.60 15.12 -12.61
N LYS A 189 -12.46 15.53 -11.66
CA LYS A 189 -12.63 16.94 -11.29
C LYS A 189 -11.39 17.49 -10.60
N ILE A 190 -10.79 16.73 -9.68
CA ILE A 190 -9.57 17.13 -8.96
C ILE A 190 -8.45 17.42 -9.97
N ARG A 191 -8.23 16.52 -10.93
CA ARG A 191 -7.21 16.69 -11.97
C ARG A 191 -7.45 17.86 -12.94
N GLN A 192 -8.69 18.28 -13.11
CA GLN A 192 -9.01 19.43 -13.94
C GLN A 192 -8.83 20.77 -13.19
N ALA A 193 -8.73 20.72 -11.88
CA ALA A 193 -8.57 21.88 -11.00
C ALA A 193 -7.10 22.13 -10.57
N ALA A 194 -6.23 21.12 -10.73
CA ALA A 194 -4.77 21.21 -10.52
C ALA A 194 -4.06 21.67 -11.81
#